data_d706f8366af73b0f588661fad71bd31a
#
_entry.id   d706f8366af73b0f588661fad71bd31a
#
_cell.length_a   1.000
_cell.length_b   1.000
_cell.length_c   1.000
_cell.angle_alpha   90.00
_cell.angle_beta   90.00
_cell.angle_gamma   90.00
#
_symmetry.space_group_name_H-M   'P 1'
#
loop_
_entity.id
_entity.type
_entity.pdbx_description
1 polymer ?
#
loop_
_entity_poly.entity_id
_entity_poly.type
_entity_poly.pdbx_seq_one_letter_code
_entity_poly.pdbx_strand_id
1 'polypeptide(L)'
;MSFSRITILLYDKLSSDPKMKTMPKNKIPTEIALLSFPLLLIACGGGEVAQESEVDLVNRARGIHERVITLDTHDDINTSNFTADRNYTMDLGNQVNLPKMEEGGLDVAFLIAFVGQGELTEEGYARAHAQAIEKFDAVHRLTEEIAPDRIELALTSDDVRRIWASGKKVAMIGIENAYQVGTDLSNIADFQARGGRYMSLAHNGHSQFSDSNTGERDGVWLHNGLSDLGRQAIAEMNRVGIMVDISHPSKDAIMQMFEVTRAPVIASHSSARALNDVSRNLDDEQLIALKENGGVVQTVAFRSYINSEKNNANRQAVQGLEASIAEEMGFEILGGRGALQGLSEGARNEYSTRMDEVRQRAASRTEEEVTNTAPPVDVADFVNHIDYMVDLIGLEHVGISSDFDGGGGVEGWNDSSETFNVTLELVRRGYTEEEIGMLWSGNLLRVLDEVQAIAAQIQAEG
;
A
#
# COMPACT_ATOMS: atom_id res chain seq x y z
N MET A 1 -8.22 -7.40 -27.72
CA MET A 1 -9.38 -6.52 -28.04
C MET A 1 -10.20 -7.17 -29.12
N SER A 2 -11.42 -7.58 -28.79
CA SER A 2 -12.32 -8.32 -29.66
C SER A 2 -12.88 -7.41 -30.78
N PHE A 3 -12.93 -7.94 -32.01
CA PHE A 3 -13.49 -7.31 -33.21
C PHE A 3 -14.94 -6.78 -33.08
N SER A 4 -15.60 -7.04 -31.96
CA SER A 4 -16.98 -6.64 -31.68
C SER A 4 -17.17 -5.15 -31.35
N ARG A 5 -16.15 -4.43 -30.87
CA ARG A 5 -16.28 -3.00 -30.49
C ARG A 5 -16.10 -2.02 -31.63
N ILE A 6 -15.41 -2.39 -32.70
CA ILE A 6 -15.21 -1.53 -33.86
C ILE A 6 -16.47 -1.48 -34.76
N THR A 7 -17.27 -2.52 -34.80
CA THR A 7 -18.49 -2.57 -35.61
C THR A 7 -19.62 -1.73 -35.00
N ILE A 8 -19.69 -1.57 -33.70
CA ILE A 8 -20.75 -0.78 -33.03
C ILE A 8 -20.51 0.72 -33.17
N LEU A 9 -19.25 1.18 -33.14
CA LEU A 9 -18.91 2.60 -33.32
C LEU A 9 -19.09 3.14 -34.74
N LEU A 10 -19.11 2.26 -35.76
CA LEU A 10 -19.38 2.66 -37.14
C LEU A 10 -20.89 2.72 -37.44
N TYR A 11 -21.73 2.00 -36.70
CA TYR A 11 -23.19 2.00 -36.91
C TYR A 11 -23.86 3.25 -36.33
N ASP A 12 -23.37 3.78 -35.20
CA ASP A 12 -23.90 4.99 -34.58
C ASP A 12 -23.53 6.30 -35.30
N LYS A 13 -22.45 6.31 -36.08
CA LYS A 13 -22.05 7.50 -36.86
C LYS A 13 -22.80 7.64 -38.20
N LEU A 14 -23.42 6.56 -38.70
CA LEU A 14 -24.17 6.58 -39.96
C LEU A 14 -25.67 6.87 -39.77
N SER A 15 -26.18 6.82 -38.55
CA SER A 15 -27.62 7.07 -38.27
C SER A 15 -27.97 8.52 -37.95
N SER A 16 -26.98 9.42 -37.85
CA SER A 16 -27.17 10.81 -37.45
C SER A 16 -27.12 11.86 -38.58
N ASP A 17 -27.04 11.45 -39.85
CA ASP A 17 -27.05 12.38 -40.99
C ASP A 17 -28.50 12.69 -41.42
N PRO A 18 -28.98 13.96 -41.31
CA PRO A 18 -30.34 14.38 -41.64
C PRO A 18 -30.70 14.28 -43.13
N LYS A 19 -29.74 14.04 -44.03
CA LYS A 19 -29.98 14.01 -45.48
C LYS A 19 -30.50 12.70 -46.04
N MET A 20 -30.57 11.64 -45.23
CA MET A 20 -31.05 10.33 -45.70
C MET A 20 -32.56 10.05 -45.49
N LYS A 21 -33.35 11.01 -45.03
CA LYS A 21 -34.78 10.81 -44.71
C LYS A 21 -35.78 11.12 -45.87
N THR A 22 -35.30 11.39 -47.06
CA THR A 22 -36.19 11.81 -48.16
C THR A 22 -35.96 11.09 -49.50
N MET A 23 -35.82 9.76 -49.51
CA MET A 23 -35.88 9.02 -50.77
C MET A 23 -36.98 7.95 -50.72
N PRO A 24 -37.87 7.90 -51.78
CA PRO A 24 -38.96 6.94 -51.85
C PRO A 24 -38.46 5.52 -52.17
N LYS A 25 -39.02 4.56 -51.46
CA LYS A 25 -38.81 3.13 -51.70
C LYS A 25 -39.40 2.72 -53.05
N ASN A 26 -38.60 2.65 -54.12
CA ASN A 26 -38.80 1.79 -55.28
C ASN A 26 -37.87 2.23 -56.43
N LYS A 27 -36.79 1.45 -56.62
CA LYS A 27 -36.08 1.16 -57.88
C LYS A 27 -34.60 0.89 -57.59
N ILE A 28 -34.26 -0.38 -57.45
CA ILE A 28 -32.88 -0.86 -57.54
C ILE A 28 -32.73 -1.41 -58.99
N PRO A 29 -31.82 -0.87 -59.81
CA PRO A 29 -31.45 -1.51 -61.05
C PRO A 29 -30.46 -2.64 -60.78
N THR A 30 -30.83 -3.81 -61.31
CA THR A 30 -30.00 -5.01 -61.36
C THR A 30 -29.03 -4.89 -62.53
N GLU A 31 -27.82 -4.43 -62.31
CA GLU A 31 -26.65 -4.66 -63.17
C GLU A 31 -25.40 -4.18 -62.46
N ILE A 32 -24.74 -5.07 -61.73
CA ILE A 32 -23.33 -4.90 -61.31
C ILE A 32 -22.55 -6.06 -61.96
N ALA A 33 -21.74 -5.70 -62.95
CA ALA A 33 -20.82 -6.59 -63.63
C ALA A 33 -19.81 -7.16 -62.64
N LEU A 34 -19.67 -8.48 -62.61
CA LEU A 34 -18.61 -9.19 -61.89
C LEU A 34 -17.24 -8.89 -62.54
N LEU A 35 -16.48 -8.00 -61.94
CA LEU A 35 -15.05 -7.92 -62.14
C LEU A 35 -14.36 -8.87 -61.17
N SER A 36 -14.00 -10.03 -61.67
CA SER A 36 -13.16 -11.02 -61.00
C SER A 36 -11.73 -10.50 -60.89
N PHE A 37 -11.39 -9.98 -59.68
CA PHE A 37 -9.98 -9.81 -59.29
C PHE A 37 -9.48 -11.14 -58.70
N PRO A 38 -8.32 -11.65 -59.09
CA PRO A 38 -7.72 -12.78 -58.43
C PRO A 38 -7.25 -12.36 -57.03
N LEU A 39 -7.89 -12.88 -55.98
CA LEU A 39 -7.37 -12.80 -54.63
C LEU A 39 -6.10 -13.62 -54.57
N LEU A 40 -4.93 -12.93 -54.57
CA LEU A 40 -3.71 -13.54 -54.12
C LEU A 40 -3.85 -13.80 -52.61
N LEU A 41 -4.16 -15.01 -52.23
CA LEU A 41 -4.02 -15.51 -50.85
C LEU A 41 -2.53 -15.52 -50.52
N ILE A 42 -2.04 -14.41 -49.98
CA ILE A 42 -0.80 -14.44 -49.17
C ILE A 42 -1.19 -15.16 -47.88
N ALA A 43 -0.84 -16.43 -47.80
CA ALA A 43 -0.83 -17.19 -46.55
C ALA A 43 0.25 -16.55 -45.65
N CYS A 44 -0.11 -15.52 -44.92
CA CYS A 44 0.62 -15.17 -43.68
C CYS A 44 0.40 -16.35 -42.74
N GLY A 45 1.41 -17.17 -42.57
CA GLY A 45 1.45 -18.16 -41.52
C GLY A 45 1.21 -17.46 -40.19
N GLY A 46 -0.03 -17.56 -39.69
CA GLY A 46 -0.32 -17.27 -38.29
C GLY A 46 0.37 -18.35 -37.47
N GLY A 47 1.61 -18.10 -37.09
CA GLY A 47 2.19 -18.84 -35.97
C GLY A 47 1.26 -18.58 -34.80
N GLU A 48 0.61 -19.59 -34.25
CA GLU A 48 0.06 -19.55 -32.93
C GLU A 48 1.22 -19.05 -32.03
N VAL A 49 1.07 -17.88 -31.44
CA VAL A 49 1.97 -17.45 -30.38
C VAL A 49 1.78 -18.50 -29.31
N ALA A 50 2.75 -19.40 -29.16
CA ALA A 50 2.71 -20.42 -28.13
C ALA A 50 2.46 -19.71 -26.80
N GLN A 51 1.40 -20.06 -26.11
CA GLN A 51 1.11 -19.52 -24.80
C GLN A 51 2.28 -19.86 -23.88
N GLU A 52 2.87 -18.85 -23.24
CA GLU A 52 3.98 -19.03 -22.30
C GLU A 52 3.57 -20.06 -21.24
N SER A 53 4.44 -21.03 -20.94
CA SER A 53 4.15 -21.99 -19.88
C SER A 53 4.20 -21.31 -18.51
N GLU A 54 3.46 -21.84 -17.52
CA GLU A 54 3.50 -21.32 -16.15
C GLU A 54 4.93 -21.33 -15.58
N VAL A 55 5.73 -22.34 -15.92
CA VAL A 55 7.14 -22.43 -15.51
C VAL A 55 7.96 -21.30 -16.12
N ASP A 56 7.78 -20.99 -17.40
CA ASP A 56 8.51 -19.91 -18.07
C ASP A 56 8.07 -18.54 -17.52
N LEU A 57 6.77 -18.35 -17.26
CA LEU A 57 6.22 -17.15 -16.65
C LEU A 57 6.82 -16.91 -15.25
N VAL A 58 6.85 -17.94 -14.39
CA VAL A 58 7.46 -17.86 -13.05
C VAL A 58 8.95 -17.54 -13.14
N ASN A 59 9.68 -18.17 -14.07
CA ASN A 59 11.11 -17.89 -14.27
C ASN A 59 11.35 -16.45 -14.75
N ARG A 60 10.50 -15.95 -15.67
CA ARG A 60 10.56 -14.56 -16.13
C ARG A 60 10.28 -13.59 -14.99
N ALA A 61 9.25 -13.87 -14.19
CA ALA A 61 8.91 -13.05 -13.03
C ALA A 61 10.04 -13.00 -12.00
N ARG A 62 10.68 -14.15 -11.73
CA ARG A 62 11.83 -14.21 -10.82
C ARG A 62 13.01 -13.38 -11.34
N GLY A 63 13.33 -13.50 -12.62
CA GLY A 63 14.38 -12.67 -13.22
C GLY A 63 14.07 -11.17 -13.18
N ILE A 64 12.82 -10.76 -13.35
CA ILE A 64 12.39 -9.36 -13.19
C ILE A 64 12.55 -8.92 -11.73
N HIS A 65 12.03 -9.71 -10.79
CA HIS A 65 12.10 -9.43 -9.36
C HIS A 65 13.53 -9.22 -8.84
N GLU A 66 14.49 -9.98 -9.36
CA GLU A 66 15.92 -9.86 -9.02
C GLU A 66 16.60 -8.60 -9.61
N ARG A 67 16.01 -7.97 -10.63
CA ARG A 67 16.60 -6.79 -11.29
C ARG A 67 15.95 -5.47 -10.92
N VAL A 68 14.72 -5.48 -10.45
CA VAL A 68 14.04 -4.28 -9.95
C VAL A 68 14.36 -4.09 -8.46
N ILE A 69 14.37 -2.85 -8.00
CA ILE A 69 14.46 -2.54 -6.56
C ILE A 69 13.07 -2.66 -5.97
N THR A 70 12.84 -3.67 -5.15
CA THR A 70 11.58 -3.85 -4.44
C THR A 70 11.56 -2.99 -3.19
N LEU A 71 10.50 -2.22 -2.98
CA LEU A 71 10.38 -1.26 -1.89
C LEU A 71 9.00 -1.34 -1.25
N ASP A 72 8.96 -1.52 0.05
CA ASP A 72 7.77 -1.38 0.87
C ASP A 72 7.79 -0.05 1.61
N THR A 73 6.70 0.69 1.52
CA THR A 73 6.64 2.06 2.07
C THR A 73 6.15 2.12 3.51
N HIS A 74 5.69 1.02 4.10
CA HIS A 74 5.11 1.08 5.44
C HIS A 74 5.24 -0.24 6.19
N ASP A 75 6.25 -0.31 7.07
CA ASP A 75 6.53 -1.47 7.93
C ASP A 75 6.64 -1.01 9.39
N ASP A 76 5.64 -1.33 10.21
CA ASP A 76 5.65 -0.96 11.62
C ASP A 76 6.75 -1.65 12.40
N ILE A 77 7.31 -0.96 13.38
CA ILE A 77 8.37 -1.52 14.22
C ILE A 77 7.98 -1.57 15.70
N ASN A 78 8.43 -2.63 16.36
CA ASN A 78 8.44 -2.72 17.81
C ASN A 78 9.89 -2.62 18.31
N THR A 79 10.22 -1.58 19.09
CA THR A 79 11.59 -1.30 19.56
C THR A 79 12.20 -2.45 20.36
N SER A 80 11.39 -3.34 20.95
CA SER A 80 11.86 -4.56 21.61
C SER A 80 12.56 -5.56 20.68
N ASN A 81 12.37 -5.42 19.35
CA ASN A 81 13.03 -6.23 18.32
C ASN A 81 14.32 -5.57 17.79
N PHE A 82 14.88 -4.58 18.50
CA PHE A 82 16.09 -3.85 18.11
C PHE A 82 17.11 -3.83 19.26
N THR A 83 17.27 -4.95 19.93
CA THR A 83 18.23 -5.15 21.03
C THR A 83 19.34 -6.12 20.61
N ALA A 84 20.42 -6.20 21.40
CA ALA A 84 21.49 -7.17 21.14
C ALA A 84 21.03 -8.61 21.12
N ASP A 85 20.06 -8.95 22.00
CA ASP A 85 19.59 -10.32 22.20
C ASP A 85 18.38 -10.69 21.34
N ARG A 86 17.67 -9.68 20.80
CA ARG A 86 16.48 -9.86 19.95
C ARG A 86 16.44 -8.77 18.89
N ASN A 87 16.68 -9.12 17.65
CA ASN A 87 16.75 -8.13 16.57
C ASN A 87 16.45 -8.73 15.20
N TYR A 88 16.38 -7.88 14.21
CA TYR A 88 16.01 -8.20 12.81
C TYR A 88 17.00 -9.11 12.07
N THR A 89 18.14 -9.48 12.67
CA THR A 89 18.99 -10.53 12.07
C THR A 89 18.47 -11.94 12.32
N MET A 90 17.44 -12.06 13.16
CA MET A 90 16.81 -13.31 13.57
C MET A 90 15.49 -13.49 12.83
N ASP A 91 15.11 -14.74 12.59
CA ASP A 91 13.76 -15.07 12.16
C ASP A 91 12.79 -14.89 13.34
N LEU A 92 12.19 -13.73 13.40
CA LEU A 92 11.21 -13.34 14.41
C LEU A 92 9.79 -13.66 13.93
N GLY A 93 8.86 -13.74 14.87
CA GLY A 93 7.45 -13.95 14.56
C GLY A 93 6.72 -12.69 14.01
N ASN A 94 7.47 -11.64 13.68
CA ASN A 94 6.98 -10.44 13.00
C ASN A 94 7.00 -10.61 11.47
N GLN A 95 6.37 -9.66 10.74
CA GLN A 95 6.23 -9.79 9.28
C GLN A 95 7.47 -9.31 8.53
N VAL A 96 8.30 -8.40 9.11
CA VAL A 96 9.52 -7.88 8.47
C VAL A 96 10.74 -8.15 9.36
N ASN A 97 11.71 -8.86 8.82
CA ASN A 97 13.05 -9.04 9.40
C ASN A 97 14.02 -9.44 8.25
N LEU A 98 15.33 -9.36 8.49
CA LEU A 98 16.31 -9.60 7.43
C LEU A 98 16.22 -11.00 6.79
N PRO A 99 16.04 -12.11 7.53
CA PRO A 99 15.83 -13.42 6.91
C PRO A 99 14.65 -13.44 5.93
N LYS A 100 13.50 -12.88 6.31
CA LYS A 100 12.30 -12.82 5.45
C LYS A 100 12.48 -11.89 4.26
N MET A 101 13.11 -10.72 4.46
CA MET A 101 13.46 -9.80 3.36
C MET A 101 14.41 -10.47 2.36
N GLU A 102 15.35 -11.28 2.82
CA GLU A 102 16.28 -12.04 1.96
C GLU A 102 15.53 -13.15 1.20
N GLU A 103 14.65 -13.89 1.86
CA GLU A 103 13.86 -14.97 1.26
C GLU A 103 12.90 -14.47 0.19
N GLY A 104 12.14 -13.42 0.51
CA GLY A 104 11.12 -12.86 -0.40
C GLY A 104 11.68 -11.88 -1.42
N GLY A 105 12.95 -11.47 -1.30
CA GLY A 105 13.57 -10.50 -2.20
C GLY A 105 13.08 -9.07 -1.98
N LEU A 106 12.63 -8.69 -0.76
CA LEU A 106 12.36 -7.29 -0.42
C LEU A 106 13.69 -6.57 -0.18
N ASP A 107 13.95 -5.49 -0.92
CA ASP A 107 15.22 -4.77 -0.86
C ASP A 107 15.18 -3.56 0.07
N VAL A 108 14.08 -2.82 0.09
CA VAL A 108 13.91 -1.57 0.83
C VAL A 108 12.68 -1.66 1.72
N ALA A 109 12.83 -1.34 3.01
CA ALA A 109 11.75 -1.26 3.97
C ALA A 109 11.72 0.14 4.61
N PHE A 110 10.55 0.81 4.56
CA PHE A 110 10.32 1.98 5.39
C PHE A 110 9.91 1.55 6.79
N LEU A 111 10.82 1.68 7.75
CA LEU A 111 10.62 1.35 9.16
C LEU A 111 9.97 2.54 9.88
N ILE A 112 8.81 2.33 10.47
CA ILE A 112 7.91 3.42 10.85
C ILE A 112 8.12 3.90 12.29
N ALA A 113 8.37 5.20 12.42
CA ALA A 113 8.31 5.91 13.69
C ALA A 113 6.86 6.31 13.99
N PHE A 114 6.03 5.30 14.34
CA PHE A 114 4.63 5.46 14.71
C PHE A 114 4.45 5.67 16.20
N VAL A 115 3.60 6.62 16.58
CA VAL A 115 3.07 6.78 17.93
C VAL A 115 1.57 6.98 17.88
N GLY A 116 0.83 6.16 18.65
CA GLY A 116 -0.63 6.23 18.71
C GLY A 116 -1.14 7.60 19.17
N GLN A 117 -2.32 8.00 18.66
CA GLN A 117 -2.97 9.24 19.07
C GLN A 117 -3.32 9.23 20.56
N GLY A 118 -2.86 10.24 21.28
CA GLY A 118 -3.17 10.49 22.68
C GLY A 118 -3.93 11.80 22.88
N GLU A 119 -3.98 12.26 24.14
CA GLU A 119 -4.61 13.54 24.49
C GLU A 119 -3.77 14.71 23.95
N LEU A 120 -4.45 15.75 23.43
CA LEU A 120 -3.82 16.95 22.87
C LEU A 120 -3.38 17.90 24.02
N THR A 121 -2.40 17.45 24.79
CA THR A 121 -1.81 18.17 25.93
C THR A 121 -0.28 18.15 25.84
N GLU A 122 0.37 19.11 26.51
CA GLU A 122 1.84 19.19 26.57
C GLU A 122 2.46 17.89 27.09
N GLU A 123 1.86 17.26 28.11
CA GLU A 123 2.34 15.98 28.64
C GLU A 123 2.11 14.83 27.64
N GLY A 124 1.01 14.85 26.89
CA GLY A 124 0.72 13.90 25.82
C GLY A 124 1.76 14.00 24.72
N TYR A 125 2.02 15.21 24.23
CA TYR A 125 3.03 15.48 23.21
C TYR A 125 4.44 15.07 23.65
N ALA A 126 4.84 15.43 24.87
CA ALA A 126 6.16 15.09 25.39
C ALA A 126 6.39 13.57 25.48
N ARG A 127 5.38 12.82 25.91
CA ARG A 127 5.44 11.34 25.92
C ARG A 127 5.55 10.77 24.51
N ALA A 128 4.74 11.28 23.58
CA ALA A 128 4.74 10.82 22.20
C ALA A 128 6.09 11.13 21.52
N HIS A 129 6.63 12.32 21.73
CA HIS A 129 7.95 12.70 21.20
C HIS A 129 9.05 11.75 21.70
N ALA A 130 9.08 11.46 23.01
CA ALA A 130 10.07 10.52 23.57
C ALA A 130 9.96 9.11 22.94
N GLN A 131 8.74 8.60 22.72
CA GLN A 131 8.51 7.32 22.05
C GLN A 131 8.96 7.35 20.59
N ALA A 132 8.75 8.47 19.89
CA ALA A 132 9.25 8.62 18.51
C ALA A 132 10.78 8.53 18.46
N ILE A 133 11.47 9.24 19.36
CA ILE A 133 12.93 9.20 19.44
C ILE A 133 13.43 7.77 19.67
N GLU A 134 12.78 6.99 20.55
CA GLU A 134 13.12 5.58 20.76
C GLU A 134 13.03 4.73 19.47
N LYS A 135 12.06 5.04 18.58
CA LYS A 135 11.90 4.35 17.29
C LYS A 135 13.00 4.76 16.30
N PHE A 136 13.32 6.05 16.19
CA PHE A 136 14.48 6.50 15.40
C PHE A 136 15.78 5.83 15.87
N ASP A 137 16.03 5.85 17.19
CA ASP A 137 17.22 5.24 17.79
C ASP A 137 17.28 3.72 17.55
N ALA A 138 16.11 3.04 17.47
CA ALA A 138 16.04 1.63 17.16
C ALA A 138 16.50 1.35 15.72
N VAL A 139 16.06 2.14 14.73
CA VAL A 139 16.49 1.99 13.33
C VAL A 139 17.99 2.29 13.21
N HIS A 140 18.49 3.35 13.81
CA HIS A 140 19.94 3.66 13.82
C HIS A 140 20.74 2.52 14.46
N ARG A 141 20.29 1.98 15.59
CA ARG A 141 20.94 0.83 16.23
C ARG A 141 20.99 -0.39 15.31
N LEU A 142 19.91 -0.67 14.56
CA LEU A 142 19.92 -1.77 13.60
C LEU A 142 20.98 -1.57 12.51
N THR A 143 21.04 -0.37 11.93
CA THR A 143 21.85 -0.06 10.76
C THR A 143 23.31 0.27 11.08
N GLU A 144 23.61 0.74 12.29
CA GLU A 144 24.94 1.20 12.68
C GLU A 144 25.67 0.23 13.63
N GLU A 145 24.92 -0.52 14.48
CA GLU A 145 25.51 -1.34 15.54
C GLU A 145 25.22 -2.83 15.36
N ILE A 146 23.95 -3.22 15.07
CA ILE A 146 23.51 -4.61 15.07
C ILE A 146 23.88 -5.31 13.76
N ALA A 147 23.55 -4.70 12.62
CA ALA A 147 23.68 -5.33 11.31
C ALA A 147 24.23 -4.40 10.20
N PRO A 148 25.28 -3.58 10.46
CA PRO A 148 25.79 -2.61 9.48
C PRO A 148 26.29 -3.24 8.19
N ASP A 149 26.63 -4.53 8.22
CA ASP A 149 27.06 -5.28 7.03
C ASP A 149 25.91 -5.83 6.18
N ARG A 150 24.66 -5.82 6.69
CA ARG A 150 23.50 -6.42 6.04
C ARG A 150 22.42 -5.39 5.64
N ILE A 151 22.29 -4.30 6.38
CA ILE A 151 21.31 -3.24 6.14
C ILE A 151 21.93 -1.87 6.42
N GLU A 152 21.55 -0.87 5.63
CA GLU A 152 22.08 0.50 5.76
C GLU A 152 20.93 1.50 5.60
N LEU A 153 20.98 2.62 6.34
CA LEU A 153 19.97 3.69 6.27
C LEU A 153 20.20 4.55 5.02
N ALA A 154 19.17 4.69 4.20
CA ALA A 154 19.16 5.59 3.04
C ALA A 154 18.41 6.88 3.36
N LEU A 155 18.98 8.01 2.90
CA LEU A 155 18.41 9.34 3.06
C LEU A 155 18.00 9.98 1.71
N THR A 156 18.44 9.42 0.61
CA THR A 156 18.20 9.88 -0.75
C THR A 156 17.93 8.68 -1.67
N SER A 157 17.37 8.93 -2.83
CA SER A 157 17.19 7.89 -3.86
C SER A 157 18.53 7.32 -4.35
N ASP A 158 19.59 8.15 -4.39
CA ASP A 158 20.93 7.72 -4.73
C ASP A 158 21.54 6.79 -3.67
N ASP A 159 21.25 7.04 -2.38
CA ASP A 159 21.61 6.09 -1.31
C ASP A 159 20.93 4.75 -1.51
N VAL A 160 19.62 4.72 -1.81
CA VAL A 160 18.87 3.48 -2.08
C VAL A 160 19.57 2.68 -3.18
N ARG A 161 19.86 3.30 -4.33
CA ARG A 161 20.52 2.64 -5.47
C ARG A 161 21.92 2.16 -5.14
N ARG A 162 22.71 2.96 -4.41
CA ARG A 162 24.07 2.64 -3.98
C ARG A 162 24.09 1.44 -3.02
N ILE A 163 23.23 1.47 -2.01
CA ILE A 163 23.16 0.42 -0.99
C ILE A 163 22.68 -0.89 -1.62
N TRP A 164 21.62 -0.85 -2.42
CA TRP A 164 21.12 -2.01 -3.17
C TRP A 164 22.22 -2.63 -4.05
N ALA A 165 22.94 -1.80 -4.80
CA ALA A 165 24.06 -2.26 -5.64
C ALA A 165 25.20 -2.90 -4.83
N SER A 166 25.30 -2.64 -3.53
CA SER A 166 26.29 -3.28 -2.64
C SER A 166 25.83 -4.66 -2.13
N GLY A 167 24.58 -5.04 -2.38
CA GLY A 167 23.95 -6.28 -1.90
C GLY A 167 23.42 -6.23 -0.48
N LYS A 168 23.41 -5.06 0.17
CA LYS A 168 22.75 -4.85 1.47
C LYS A 168 21.28 -4.53 1.28
N LYS A 169 20.48 -4.82 2.30
CA LYS A 169 19.11 -4.30 2.42
C LYS A 169 19.14 -2.81 2.79
N VAL A 170 18.07 -2.11 2.47
CA VAL A 170 17.95 -0.66 2.68
C VAL A 170 16.87 -0.40 3.72
N ALA A 171 17.21 0.35 4.77
CA ALA A 171 16.24 0.94 5.67
C ALA A 171 15.97 2.39 5.23
N MET A 172 14.70 2.79 5.27
CA MET A 172 14.28 4.19 5.26
C MET A 172 13.36 4.44 6.46
N ILE A 173 13.13 5.69 6.84
CA ILE A 173 12.27 6.00 7.99
C ILE A 173 11.07 6.83 7.53
N GLY A 174 9.86 6.30 7.77
CA GLY A 174 8.60 7.02 7.70
C GLY A 174 8.15 7.48 9.08
N ILE A 175 7.39 8.57 9.15
CA ILE A 175 6.81 9.07 10.39
C ILE A 175 5.30 9.00 10.25
N GLU A 176 4.68 8.16 11.08
CA GLU A 176 3.24 8.09 11.11
C GLU A 176 2.68 8.79 12.33
N ASN A 177 1.68 9.68 12.06
CA ASN A 177 1.03 10.52 13.06
C ASN A 177 1.92 11.67 13.60
N ALA A 178 1.83 12.85 13.01
CA ALA A 178 2.58 14.04 13.48
C ALA A 178 2.22 14.47 14.91
N TYR A 179 1.26 13.82 15.59
CA TYR A 179 0.96 14.04 17.01
C TYR A 179 2.23 14.12 17.87
N GLN A 180 3.22 13.32 17.59
CA GLN A 180 4.53 13.25 18.26
C GLN A 180 5.44 14.47 18.02
N VAL A 181 5.12 15.33 17.05
CA VAL A 181 5.80 16.62 16.83
C VAL A 181 5.44 17.61 17.95
N GLY A 182 4.26 17.46 18.55
CA GLY A 182 3.74 18.44 19.50
C GLY A 182 3.34 19.73 18.80
N THR A 183 3.55 20.87 19.45
CA THR A 183 3.24 22.20 18.90
C THR A 183 4.48 22.98 18.47
N ASP A 184 5.68 22.47 18.75
CA ASP A 184 6.95 23.03 18.31
C ASP A 184 7.35 22.44 16.94
N LEU A 185 7.12 23.21 15.88
CA LEU A 185 7.41 22.78 14.51
C LEU A 185 8.90 22.54 14.23
N SER A 186 9.83 23.01 15.09
CA SER A 186 11.25 22.72 14.92
C SER A 186 11.56 21.22 15.07
N ASN A 187 10.69 20.44 15.74
CA ASN A 187 10.80 19.00 15.84
C ASN A 187 10.66 18.29 14.47
N ILE A 188 10.04 18.93 13.47
CA ILE A 188 9.97 18.39 12.09
C ILE A 188 11.39 18.35 11.49
N ALA A 189 12.17 19.42 11.69
CA ALA A 189 13.55 19.45 11.22
C ALA A 189 14.45 18.46 12.00
N ASP A 190 14.22 18.25 13.31
CA ASP A 190 14.93 17.22 14.08
C ASP A 190 14.61 15.82 13.56
N PHE A 191 13.34 15.51 13.27
CA PHE A 191 12.95 14.22 12.71
C PHE A 191 13.54 13.99 11.31
N GLN A 192 13.61 15.04 10.48
CA GLN A 192 14.27 14.97 9.17
C GLN A 192 15.76 14.67 9.32
N ALA A 193 16.44 15.35 10.24
CA ALA A 193 17.85 15.13 10.54
C ALA A 193 18.14 13.72 11.07
N ARG A 194 17.19 13.10 11.77
CA ARG A 194 17.24 11.69 12.21
C ARG A 194 16.91 10.69 11.11
N GLY A 195 16.63 11.12 9.91
CA GLY A 195 16.39 10.25 8.76
C GLY A 195 14.93 10.12 8.32
N GLY A 196 13.98 10.80 8.93
CA GLY A 196 12.58 10.82 8.49
C GLY A 196 12.42 11.36 7.07
N ARG A 197 11.68 10.66 6.22
CA ARG A 197 11.53 11.03 4.80
C ARG A 197 10.10 11.29 4.38
N TYR A 198 9.12 10.79 5.13
CA TYR A 198 7.72 11.22 5.00
C TYR A 198 7.07 11.37 6.38
N MET A 199 5.95 12.11 6.44
CA MET A 199 5.17 12.25 7.67
C MET A 199 3.69 12.47 7.36
N SER A 200 2.81 11.67 8.01
CA SER A 200 1.37 11.89 8.02
C SER A 200 0.94 12.79 9.18
N LEU A 201 -0.08 13.65 8.96
CA LEU A 201 -0.49 14.63 9.97
C LEU A 201 -1.45 14.09 11.03
N ALA A 202 -2.06 12.94 10.80
CA ALA A 202 -2.97 12.25 11.72
C ALA A 202 -2.86 10.73 11.53
N HIS A 203 -3.40 9.97 12.48
CA HIS A 203 -3.62 8.53 12.41
C HIS A 203 -5.09 8.22 12.75
N ASN A 204 -5.37 7.22 13.58
CA ASN A 204 -6.72 6.91 14.06
C ASN A 204 -7.10 7.85 15.22
N GLY A 205 -7.54 9.04 14.88
CA GLY A 205 -7.91 10.14 15.77
C GLY A 205 -7.37 11.48 15.26
N HIS A 206 -8.09 12.57 15.57
CA HIS A 206 -7.66 13.92 15.17
C HIS A 206 -6.43 14.35 15.95
N SER A 207 -5.45 14.90 15.24
CA SER A 207 -4.25 15.50 15.85
C SER A 207 -4.41 17.02 16.01
N GLN A 208 -3.42 17.68 16.57
CA GLN A 208 -3.35 19.14 16.60
C GLN A 208 -3.17 19.76 15.20
N PHE A 209 -2.86 18.97 14.18
CA PHE A 209 -2.58 19.41 12.82
C PHE A 209 -3.75 19.15 11.86
N SER A 210 -4.45 18.03 12.01
CA SER A 210 -5.36 17.54 10.99
C SER A 210 -6.48 16.69 11.59
N ASP A 211 -7.65 16.77 10.97
CA ASP A 211 -8.67 15.77 11.14
C ASP A 211 -8.27 14.44 10.51
N SER A 212 -8.63 13.35 11.17
CA SER A 212 -8.45 11.97 10.73
C SER A 212 -9.67 11.47 9.95
N ASN A 213 -9.48 10.50 9.07
CA ASN A 213 -10.53 9.75 8.38
C ASN A 213 -11.55 9.12 9.34
N THR A 214 -11.17 8.86 10.61
CA THR A 214 -12.08 8.31 11.63
C THR A 214 -13.26 9.22 11.94
N GLY A 215 -13.15 10.52 11.69
CA GLY A 215 -14.24 11.47 11.81
C GLY A 215 -15.43 11.16 10.91
N GLU A 216 -15.22 10.50 9.76
CA GLU A 216 -16.31 10.08 8.87
C GLU A 216 -17.25 9.09 9.56
N ARG A 217 -16.70 8.13 10.32
CA ARG A 217 -17.50 7.18 11.12
C ARG A 217 -18.18 7.85 12.32
N ASP A 218 -17.45 8.72 13.00
CA ASP A 218 -17.85 9.25 14.30
C ASP A 218 -18.71 10.51 14.17
N GLY A 219 -18.73 11.14 12.97
CA GLY A 219 -19.44 12.40 12.70
C GLY A 219 -18.87 13.58 13.49
N VAL A 220 -17.60 13.51 13.89
CA VAL A 220 -16.91 14.51 14.70
C VAL A 220 -15.70 15.03 13.97
N TRP A 221 -15.56 16.34 13.87
CA TRP A 221 -14.44 17.03 13.25
C TRP A 221 -13.88 18.07 14.21
N LEU A 222 -12.57 18.13 14.34
CA LEU A 222 -11.89 19.08 15.23
C LEU A 222 -11.54 20.39 14.50
N HIS A 223 -11.16 20.29 13.24
CA HIS A 223 -10.65 21.41 12.44
C HIS A 223 -11.43 21.66 11.15
N ASN A 224 -12.33 20.75 10.75
CA ASN A 224 -12.92 20.69 9.42
C ASN A 224 -11.85 20.65 8.31
N GLY A 225 -10.88 19.77 8.50
CA GLY A 225 -9.74 19.59 7.63
C GLY A 225 -8.41 19.83 8.34
N LEU A 226 -7.61 20.79 7.87
CA LEU A 226 -6.36 21.22 8.49
C LEU A 226 -6.56 22.33 9.50
N SER A 227 -5.85 22.25 10.63
CA SER A 227 -5.68 23.40 11.52
C SER A 227 -4.71 24.44 10.91
N ASP A 228 -4.67 25.65 11.48
CA ASP A 228 -3.66 26.65 11.11
C ASP A 228 -2.23 26.14 11.39
N LEU A 229 -2.06 25.35 12.45
CA LEU A 229 -0.77 24.70 12.76
C LEU A 229 -0.42 23.63 11.74
N GLY A 230 -1.42 22.89 11.22
CA GLY A 230 -1.25 21.90 10.17
C GLY A 230 -0.73 22.51 8.87
N ARG A 231 -1.26 23.68 8.48
CA ARG A 231 -0.78 24.43 7.30
C ARG A 231 0.68 24.86 7.48
N GLN A 232 1.06 25.31 8.66
CA GLN A 232 2.44 25.66 9.00
C GLN A 232 3.36 24.42 9.01
N ALA A 233 2.87 23.28 9.52
CA ALA A 233 3.63 22.03 9.49
C ALA A 233 3.94 21.57 8.05
N ILE A 234 2.98 21.66 7.12
CA ILE A 234 3.21 21.36 5.70
C ILE A 234 4.29 22.28 5.11
N ALA A 235 4.23 23.58 5.40
CA ALA A 235 5.25 24.52 4.93
C ALA A 235 6.65 24.15 5.47
N GLU A 236 6.74 23.75 6.75
CA GLU A 236 8.00 23.28 7.33
C GLU A 236 8.47 21.96 6.73
N MET A 237 7.57 20.99 6.50
CA MET A 237 7.90 19.74 5.82
C MET A 237 8.46 20.00 4.41
N ASN A 238 7.83 20.88 3.63
CA ASN A 238 8.33 21.28 2.31
C ASN A 238 9.71 21.96 2.43
N ARG A 239 9.95 22.78 3.47
CA ARG A 239 11.21 23.44 3.70
C ARG A 239 12.35 22.48 4.02
N VAL A 240 12.08 21.44 4.82
CA VAL A 240 13.14 20.50 5.25
C VAL A 240 13.27 19.28 4.33
N GLY A 241 12.35 19.07 3.38
CA GLY A 241 12.40 17.97 2.43
C GLY A 241 11.84 16.67 2.99
N ILE A 242 10.76 16.73 3.79
CA ILE A 242 9.94 15.59 4.19
C ILE A 242 8.71 15.53 3.27
N MET A 243 8.44 14.39 2.66
CA MET A 243 7.23 14.15 1.86
C MET A 243 5.99 14.25 2.76
N VAL A 244 4.99 15.04 2.33
CA VAL A 244 3.68 15.09 3.01
C VAL A 244 2.93 13.82 2.69
N ASP A 245 2.53 13.08 3.72
CA ASP A 245 1.77 11.84 3.57
C ASP A 245 0.29 12.10 3.87
N ILE A 246 -0.56 11.72 2.90
CA ILE A 246 -2.00 11.88 2.96
C ILE A 246 -2.74 10.62 3.44
N SER A 247 -2.03 9.56 3.83
CA SER A 247 -2.64 8.40 4.48
C SER A 247 -3.11 8.76 5.88
N HIS A 248 -4.33 8.38 6.25
CA HIS A 248 -5.07 8.65 7.49
C HIS A 248 -5.77 10.01 7.65
N PRO A 249 -5.31 11.17 7.19
CA PRO A 249 -6.10 12.39 7.23
C PRO A 249 -7.49 12.26 6.60
N SER A 250 -8.42 13.12 7.03
CA SER A 250 -9.76 13.18 6.44
C SER A 250 -9.73 13.68 4.99
N LYS A 251 -10.78 13.39 4.21
CA LYS A 251 -10.87 13.88 2.82
C LYS A 251 -10.68 15.40 2.75
N ASP A 252 -11.38 16.16 3.61
CA ASP A 252 -11.26 17.62 3.61
C ASP A 252 -9.83 18.09 3.94
N ALA A 253 -9.15 17.40 4.87
CA ALA A 253 -7.75 17.68 5.16
C ALA A 253 -6.85 17.39 3.96
N ILE A 254 -7.02 16.25 3.30
CA ILE A 254 -6.27 15.86 2.10
C ILE A 254 -6.43 16.90 0.98
N MET A 255 -7.67 17.31 0.68
CA MET A 255 -7.90 18.32 -0.36
C MET A 255 -7.26 19.65 0.00
N GLN A 256 -7.29 20.07 1.28
CA GLN A 256 -6.61 21.27 1.75
C GLN A 256 -5.07 21.12 1.75
N MET A 257 -4.52 19.90 1.90
CA MET A 257 -3.08 19.66 1.75
C MET A 257 -2.61 19.95 0.32
N PHE A 258 -3.38 19.55 -0.70
CA PHE A 258 -3.08 19.87 -2.10
C PHE A 258 -3.07 21.37 -2.36
N GLU A 259 -3.91 22.16 -1.67
CA GLU A 259 -3.94 23.62 -1.83
C GLU A 259 -2.71 24.33 -1.26
N VAL A 260 -2.07 23.76 -0.21
CA VAL A 260 -1.02 24.45 0.55
C VAL A 260 0.38 23.89 0.31
N THR A 261 0.50 22.63 -0.15
CA THR A 261 1.82 22.06 -0.42
C THR A 261 2.48 22.67 -1.65
N ARG A 262 3.80 22.86 -1.59
CA ARG A 262 4.62 23.27 -2.74
C ARG A 262 5.27 22.08 -3.44
N ALA A 263 5.18 20.90 -2.86
CA ALA A 263 5.86 19.69 -3.32
C ALA A 263 4.83 18.57 -3.58
N PRO A 264 5.17 17.57 -4.43
CA PRO A 264 4.37 16.38 -4.57
C PRO A 264 4.17 15.67 -3.22
N VAL A 265 2.98 15.08 -3.03
CA VAL A 265 2.64 14.32 -1.82
C VAL A 265 2.73 12.82 -2.06
N ILE A 266 2.71 12.03 -0.98
CA ILE A 266 2.50 10.60 -1.05
C ILE A 266 1.25 10.20 -0.28
N ALA A 267 0.62 9.09 -0.68
CA ALA A 267 -0.18 8.29 0.23
C ALA A 267 0.65 7.04 0.53
N SER A 268 1.25 6.98 1.70
CA SER A 268 2.22 5.92 2.05
C SER A 268 1.61 4.52 2.08
N HIS A 269 0.31 4.41 2.40
CA HIS A 269 -0.42 3.15 2.46
C HIS A 269 -1.95 3.38 2.35
N SER A 270 -2.48 3.48 1.13
CA SER A 270 -3.92 3.68 0.86
C SER A 270 -4.35 2.94 -0.41
N SER A 271 -5.63 2.61 -0.53
CA SER A 271 -6.18 1.89 -1.69
C SER A 271 -7.33 2.67 -2.34
N ALA A 272 -7.96 2.12 -3.40
CA ALA A 272 -9.02 2.78 -4.14
C ALA A 272 -10.38 2.61 -3.45
N ARG A 273 -11.05 3.71 -3.11
CA ARG A 273 -12.38 3.70 -2.47
C ARG A 273 -13.48 3.18 -3.40
N ALA A 274 -13.32 3.37 -4.69
CA ALA A 274 -14.27 2.87 -5.68
C ALA A 274 -14.41 1.34 -5.69
N LEU A 275 -13.36 0.60 -5.27
CA LEU A 275 -13.39 -0.86 -5.19
C LEU A 275 -13.84 -1.35 -3.80
N ASN A 276 -13.57 -0.58 -2.75
CA ASN A 276 -14.02 -0.90 -1.40
C ASN A 276 -14.25 0.39 -0.61
N ASP A 277 -15.52 0.72 -0.37
CA ASP A 277 -15.96 1.99 0.22
C ASP A 277 -15.69 2.03 1.74
N VAL A 278 -14.45 2.36 2.08
CA VAL A 278 -14.00 2.64 3.46
C VAL A 278 -13.27 3.97 3.49
N SER A 279 -13.38 4.71 4.60
CA SER A 279 -12.81 6.06 4.75
C SER A 279 -11.26 6.11 4.68
N ARG A 280 -10.60 4.96 4.81
CA ARG A 280 -9.14 4.82 4.67
C ARG A 280 -8.67 4.82 3.22
N ASN A 281 -9.56 4.49 2.28
CA ASN A 281 -9.27 4.49 0.86
C ASN A 281 -9.50 5.87 0.25
N LEU A 282 -8.73 6.18 -0.79
CA LEU A 282 -8.85 7.42 -1.54
C LEU A 282 -9.95 7.28 -2.61
N ASP A 283 -10.84 8.26 -2.69
CA ASP A 283 -11.83 8.33 -3.77
C ASP A 283 -11.20 8.93 -5.06
N ASP A 284 -11.96 8.85 -6.16
CA ASP A 284 -11.47 9.26 -7.47
C ASP A 284 -11.08 10.75 -7.52
N GLU A 285 -11.77 11.61 -6.77
CA GLU A 285 -11.45 13.05 -6.69
C GLU A 285 -10.09 13.25 -6.02
N GLN A 286 -9.80 12.54 -4.93
CA GLN A 286 -8.52 12.60 -4.24
C GLN A 286 -7.39 12.00 -5.10
N LEU A 287 -7.65 10.89 -5.81
CA LEU A 287 -6.68 10.26 -6.71
C LEU A 287 -6.34 11.17 -7.90
N ILE A 288 -7.34 11.83 -8.50
CA ILE A 288 -7.12 12.80 -9.58
C ILE A 288 -6.33 14.01 -9.09
N ALA A 289 -6.65 14.53 -7.90
CA ALA A 289 -5.91 15.64 -7.29
C ALA A 289 -4.44 15.26 -6.98
N LEU A 290 -4.21 14.01 -6.52
CA LEU A 290 -2.85 13.48 -6.32
C LEU A 290 -2.07 13.43 -7.63
N LYS A 291 -2.67 12.95 -8.71
CA LYS A 291 -2.07 12.98 -10.05
C LYS A 291 -1.70 14.42 -10.48
N GLU A 292 -2.64 15.37 -10.34
CA GLU A 292 -2.42 16.78 -10.69
C GLU A 292 -1.30 17.43 -9.86
N ASN A 293 -1.13 16.99 -8.61
CA ASN A 293 -0.03 17.41 -7.74
C ASN A 293 1.32 16.77 -8.11
N GLY A 294 1.35 15.71 -8.93
CA GLY A 294 2.55 14.94 -9.27
C GLY A 294 2.90 13.87 -8.24
N GLY A 295 2.03 13.61 -7.27
CA GLY A 295 2.24 12.67 -6.17
C GLY A 295 2.16 11.20 -6.56
N VAL A 296 2.23 10.32 -5.55
CA VAL A 296 2.14 8.87 -5.70
C VAL A 296 1.31 8.24 -4.58
N VAL A 297 0.44 7.29 -4.91
CA VAL A 297 -0.27 6.45 -3.94
C VAL A 297 0.37 5.07 -3.89
N GLN A 298 0.77 4.65 -2.69
CA GLN A 298 1.24 3.29 -2.43
C GLN A 298 0.03 2.44 -2.04
N THR A 299 -0.33 1.53 -2.92
CA THR A 299 -1.46 0.61 -2.71
C THR A 299 -1.18 -0.26 -1.50
N VAL A 300 -2.10 -0.28 -0.52
CA VAL A 300 -1.86 -1.02 0.73
C VAL A 300 -2.50 -2.40 0.71
N ALA A 301 -1.72 -3.42 1.06
CA ALA A 301 -2.18 -4.80 1.17
C ALA A 301 -2.89 -5.08 2.51
N PHE A 302 -3.89 -4.29 2.86
CA PHE A 302 -4.66 -4.46 4.10
C PHE A 302 -6.03 -5.05 3.80
N ARG A 303 -6.28 -6.29 4.26
CA ARG A 303 -7.46 -7.09 3.87
C ARG A 303 -8.79 -6.33 3.91
N SER A 304 -9.05 -5.57 4.98
CA SER A 304 -10.30 -4.82 5.09
C SER A 304 -10.37 -3.55 4.25
N TYR A 305 -9.24 -3.05 3.73
CA TYR A 305 -9.19 -1.91 2.81
C TYR A 305 -9.26 -2.38 1.34
N ILE A 306 -8.79 -3.59 1.06
CA ILE A 306 -8.88 -4.21 -0.26
C ILE A 306 -10.30 -4.72 -0.53
N ASN A 307 -10.84 -5.57 0.35
CA ASN A 307 -12.18 -6.14 0.18
C ASN A 307 -12.78 -6.49 1.54
N SER A 308 -13.55 -5.58 2.10
CA SER A 308 -14.16 -5.75 3.42
C SER A 308 -15.22 -6.85 3.45
N GLU A 309 -15.97 -7.08 2.35
CA GLU A 309 -16.97 -8.13 2.25
C GLU A 309 -16.32 -9.51 2.27
N LYS A 310 -15.35 -9.75 1.36
CA LYS A 310 -14.57 -11.01 1.27
C LYS A 310 -13.84 -11.28 2.59
N ASN A 311 -13.20 -10.27 3.17
CA ASN A 311 -12.51 -10.38 4.47
C ASN A 311 -13.46 -10.75 5.61
N ASN A 312 -14.64 -10.14 5.69
CA ASN A 312 -15.62 -10.44 6.73
C ASN A 312 -16.19 -11.84 6.57
N ALA A 313 -16.49 -12.27 5.34
CA ALA A 313 -16.99 -13.63 5.06
C ALA A 313 -15.95 -14.69 5.46
N ASN A 314 -14.68 -14.52 5.06
CA ASN A 314 -13.61 -15.43 5.43
C ASN A 314 -13.42 -15.48 6.95
N ARG A 315 -13.34 -14.33 7.60
CA ARG A 315 -13.16 -14.22 9.05
C ARG A 315 -14.29 -14.90 9.82
N GLN A 316 -15.54 -14.75 9.37
CA GLN A 316 -16.69 -15.42 9.99
C GLN A 316 -16.62 -16.94 9.81
N ALA A 317 -16.24 -17.42 8.64
CA ALA A 317 -16.09 -18.83 8.37
C ALA A 317 -14.95 -19.46 9.20
N VAL A 318 -13.79 -18.81 9.31
CA VAL A 318 -12.68 -19.25 10.17
C VAL A 318 -13.09 -19.28 11.65
N GLN A 319 -13.79 -18.23 12.14
CA GLN A 319 -14.32 -18.22 13.51
C GLN A 319 -15.34 -19.33 13.76
N GLY A 320 -16.16 -19.66 12.76
CA GLY A 320 -17.09 -20.80 12.82
C GLY A 320 -16.35 -22.13 12.94
N LEU A 321 -15.27 -22.30 12.18
CA LEU A 321 -14.40 -23.49 12.26
C LEU A 321 -13.69 -23.57 13.63
N GLU A 322 -13.14 -22.47 14.14
CA GLU A 322 -12.55 -22.40 15.48
C GLU A 322 -13.56 -22.78 16.58
N ALA A 323 -14.79 -22.27 16.46
CA ALA A 323 -15.86 -22.61 17.41
C ALA A 323 -16.21 -24.11 17.39
N SER A 324 -16.30 -24.70 16.19
CA SER A 324 -16.54 -26.15 16.03
C SER A 324 -15.42 -26.99 16.64
N ILE A 325 -14.17 -26.61 16.41
CA ILE A 325 -12.99 -27.30 16.98
C ILE A 325 -12.95 -27.13 18.50
N ALA A 326 -13.27 -25.97 19.02
CA ALA A 326 -13.35 -25.77 20.48
C ALA A 326 -14.41 -26.67 21.12
N GLU A 327 -15.58 -26.83 20.47
CA GLU A 327 -16.62 -27.76 20.88
C GLU A 327 -16.11 -29.23 20.86
N GLU A 328 -15.45 -29.66 19.78
CA GLU A 328 -14.81 -30.98 19.66
C GLU A 328 -13.81 -31.24 20.81
N MET A 329 -13.10 -30.19 21.26
CA MET A 329 -12.12 -30.24 22.33
C MET A 329 -12.74 -30.11 23.74
N GLY A 330 -14.07 -29.89 23.85
CA GLY A 330 -14.72 -29.59 25.12
C GLY A 330 -14.20 -28.27 25.75
N PHE A 331 -13.91 -27.26 24.93
CA PHE A 331 -13.38 -25.97 25.33
C PHE A 331 -14.36 -24.86 24.96
N GLU A 332 -14.64 -23.95 25.89
CA GLU A 332 -15.53 -22.82 25.68
C GLU A 332 -14.72 -21.58 25.32
N ILE A 333 -15.01 -20.99 24.13
CA ILE A 333 -14.43 -19.71 23.71
C ILE A 333 -15.15 -18.57 24.44
N LEU A 334 -14.41 -17.85 25.25
CA LEU A 334 -14.94 -16.74 26.03
C LEU A 334 -15.21 -15.52 25.14
N GLY A 335 -16.42 -14.96 25.24
CA GLY A 335 -16.84 -13.80 24.45
C GLY A 335 -16.25 -12.49 24.96
N GLY A 336 -15.39 -11.84 24.13
CA GLY A 336 -14.93 -10.47 24.30
C GLY A 336 -13.76 -10.27 25.26
N ARG A 337 -13.03 -9.14 25.07
CA ARG A 337 -11.85 -8.76 25.88
C ARG A 337 -12.12 -8.68 27.39
N GLY A 338 -13.34 -8.32 27.79
CA GLY A 338 -13.73 -8.21 29.20
C GLY A 338 -13.77 -9.55 29.94
N ALA A 339 -14.08 -10.67 29.25
CA ALA A 339 -14.18 -11.98 29.88
C ALA A 339 -12.81 -12.48 30.39
N LEU A 340 -11.71 -12.12 29.74
CA LEU A 340 -10.37 -12.48 30.15
C LEU A 340 -9.84 -11.66 31.33
N GLN A 341 -10.35 -10.43 31.53
CA GLN A 341 -9.89 -9.54 32.60
C GLN A 341 -10.28 -10.06 33.99
N GLY A 342 -11.36 -10.84 34.09
CA GLY A 342 -11.82 -11.46 35.33
C GLY A 342 -11.08 -12.73 35.74
N LEU A 343 -10.21 -13.27 34.87
CA LEU A 343 -9.48 -14.52 35.13
C LEU A 343 -8.18 -14.24 35.92
N SER A 344 -7.80 -15.23 36.78
CA SER A 344 -6.46 -15.25 37.34
C SER A 344 -5.39 -15.43 36.27
N GLU A 345 -4.15 -15.06 36.55
CA GLU A 345 -3.02 -15.19 35.59
C GLU A 345 -2.88 -16.64 35.09
N GLY A 346 -2.95 -17.64 36.01
CA GLY A 346 -2.88 -19.06 35.64
C GLY A 346 -4.02 -19.48 34.71
N ALA A 347 -5.26 -19.02 34.98
CA ALA A 347 -6.42 -19.31 34.11
C ALA A 347 -6.32 -18.62 32.73
N ARG A 348 -5.74 -17.42 32.67
CA ARG A 348 -5.48 -16.75 31.39
C ARG A 348 -4.44 -17.49 30.55
N ASN A 349 -3.36 -17.94 31.17
CA ASN A 349 -2.30 -18.69 30.48
C ASN A 349 -2.85 -20.04 29.96
N GLU A 350 -3.66 -20.76 30.78
CA GLU A 350 -4.32 -22.00 30.34
C GLU A 350 -5.29 -21.74 29.18
N TYR A 351 -6.11 -20.67 29.26
CA TYR A 351 -7.01 -20.28 28.19
C TYR A 351 -6.25 -19.95 26.90
N SER A 352 -5.18 -19.16 26.99
CA SER A 352 -4.34 -18.81 25.84
C SER A 352 -3.77 -20.07 25.18
N THR A 353 -3.19 -20.98 25.96
CA THR A 353 -2.64 -22.24 25.43
C THR A 353 -3.70 -23.06 24.69
N ARG A 354 -4.93 -23.17 25.26
CA ARG A 354 -6.01 -23.89 24.60
C ARG A 354 -6.52 -23.20 23.33
N MET A 355 -6.60 -21.88 23.33
CA MET A 355 -6.93 -21.12 22.11
C MET A 355 -5.88 -21.28 21.02
N ASP A 356 -4.59 -21.29 21.36
CA ASP A 356 -3.52 -21.52 20.39
C ASP A 356 -3.64 -22.95 19.78
N GLU A 357 -4.02 -23.96 20.57
CA GLU A 357 -4.30 -25.30 20.05
C GLU A 357 -5.51 -25.31 19.11
N VAL A 358 -6.60 -24.59 19.44
CA VAL A 358 -7.76 -24.44 18.57
C VAL A 358 -7.36 -23.79 17.23
N ARG A 359 -6.62 -22.67 17.28
CA ARG A 359 -6.15 -21.95 16.07
C ARG A 359 -5.23 -22.82 15.21
N GLN A 360 -4.32 -23.56 15.83
CA GLN A 360 -3.43 -24.47 15.10
C GLN A 360 -4.21 -25.58 14.37
N ARG A 361 -5.23 -26.15 15.01
CA ARG A 361 -6.11 -27.15 14.37
C ARG A 361 -6.96 -26.49 13.28
N ALA A 362 -7.49 -25.29 13.52
CA ALA A 362 -8.24 -24.55 12.50
C ALA A 362 -7.37 -24.25 11.28
N ALA A 363 -6.15 -23.76 11.46
CA ALA A 363 -5.21 -23.48 10.37
C ALA A 363 -4.96 -24.73 9.50
N SER A 364 -4.84 -25.93 10.09
CA SER A 364 -4.66 -27.17 9.33
C SER A 364 -5.90 -27.63 8.55
N ARG A 365 -7.10 -27.12 8.85
CA ARG A 365 -8.38 -27.48 8.23
C ARG A 365 -8.95 -26.37 7.34
N THR A 366 -8.42 -25.14 7.45
CA THR A 366 -8.96 -23.94 6.78
C THR A 366 -8.99 -24.11 5.26
N GLU A 367 -7.93 -24.66 4.66
CA GLU A 367 -7.86 -24.84 3.20
C GLU A 367 -9.00 -25.74 2.70
N GLU A 368 -9.30 -26.83 3.37
CA GLU A 368 -10.32 -27.80 2.99
C GLU A 368 -11.74 -27.32 3.30
N GLU A 369 -11.96 -26.69 4.47
CA GLU A 369 -13.29 -26.44 5.01
C GLU A 369 -13.77 -24.99 4.82
N VAL A 370 -12.86 -24.03 4.60
CA VAL A 370 -13.20 -22.62 4.52
C VAL A 370 -12.85 -22.02 3.15
N THR A 371 -11.63 -22.20 2.66
CA THR A 371 -11.09 -21.47 1.50
C THR A 371 -11.96 -21.63 0.24
N ASN A 372 -12.51 -22.80 0.01
CA ASN A 372 -13.38 -23.05 -1.16
C ASN A 372 -14.73 -22.31 -1.11
N THR A 373 -15.23 -21.92 0.07
CA THR A 373 -16.55 -21.30 0.25
C THR A 373 -16.46 -19.85 0.69
N ALA A 374 -15.40 -19.48 1.39
CA ALA A 374 -15.11 -18.15 1.87
C ALA A 374 -13.60 -17.87 1.74
N PRO A 375 -13.08 -17.65 0.51
CA PRO A 375 -11.66 -17.44 0.29
C PRO A 375 -11.16 -16.18 1.01
N PRO A 376 -9.89 -16.17 1.48
CA PRO A 376 -9.27 -14.97 2.01
C PRO A 376 -9.07 -13.91 0.93
N VAL A 377 -8.88 -12.65 1.33
CA VAL A 377 -8.38 -11.59 0.45
C VAL A 377 -6.93 -11.91 0.09
N ASP A 378 -6.59 -11.87 -1.19
CA ASP A 378 -5.33 -12.36 -1.74
C ASP A 378 -4.57 -11.32 -2.58
N VAL A 379 -3.39 -11.70 -3.07
CA VAL A 379 -2.54 -10.85 -3.93
C VAL A 379 -3.28 -10.42 -5.20
N ALA A 380 -4.16 -11.24 -5.76
CA ALA A 380 -4.91 -10.86 -6.96
C ALA A 380 -5.93 -9.75 -6.65
N ASP A 381 -6.62 -9.81 -5.49
CA ASP A 381 -7.48 -8.72 -5.01
C ASP A 381 -6.67 -7.43 -4.81
N PHE A 382 -5.47 -7.53 -4.24
CA PHE A 382 -4.57 -6.40 -4.04
C PHE A 382 -4.18 -5.74 -5.37
N VAL A 383 -3.76 -6.53 -6.36
CA VAL A 383 -3.36 -6.00 -7.67
C VAL A 383 -4.57 -5.43 -8.44
N ASN A 384 -5.82 -5.83 -8.15
CA ASN A 384 -7.00 -5.17 -8.71
C ASN A 384 -7.06 -3.67 -8.34
N HIS A 385 -6.63 -3.29 -7.14
CA HIS A 385 -6.54 -1.89 -6.75
C HIS A 385 -5.43 -1.16 -7.50
N ILE A 386 -4.29 -1.80 -7.73
CA ILE A 386 -3.21 -1.25 -8.57
C ILE A 386 -3.73 -1.00 -9.99
N ASP A 387 -4.34 -1.99 -10.63
CA ASP A 387 -4.88 -1.87 -11.98
C ASP A 387 -5.90 -0.72 -12.07
N TYR A 388 -6.82 -0.63 -11.10
CA TYR A 388 -7.82 0.44 -11.07
C TYR A 388 -7.16 1.83 -11.00
N MET A 389 -6.19 2.01 -10.10
CA MET A 389 -5.53 3.29 -9.94
C MET A 389 -4.63 3.62 -11.13
N VAL A 390 -3.92 2.64 -11.70
CA VAL A 390 -3.15 2.82 -12.95
C VAL A 390 -4.05 3.25 -14.10
N ASP A 391 -5.22 2.63 -14.25
CA ASP A 391 -6.18 3.01 -15.29
C ASP A 391 -6.75 4.43 -15.08
N LEU A 392 -6.95 4.85 -13.83
CA LEU A 392 -7.54 6.15 -13.50
C LEU A 392 -6.53 7.30 -13.57
N ILE A 393 -5.37 7.14 -12.95
CA ILE A 393 -4.42 8.24 -12.73
C ILE A 393 -3.09 8.07 -13.46
N GLY A 394 -2.81 6.91 -14.03
CA GLY A 394 -1.55 6.61 -14.74
C GLY A 394 -0.55 5.88 -13.85
N LEU A 395 0.32 5.12 -14.50
CA LEU A 395 1.31 4.26 -13.86
C LEU A 395 2.27 5.03 -12.96
N GLU A 396 2.65 6.24 -13.35
CA GLU A 396 3.63 7.09 -12.66
C GLU A 396 3.19 7.54 -11.27
N HIS A 397 1.90 7.33 -10.94
CA HIS A 397 1.28 7.80 -9.70
C HIS A 397 0.88 6.66 -8.75
N VAL A 398 1.28 5.42 -9.04
CA VAL A 398 0.90 4.23 -8.27
C VAL A 398 2.13 3.48 -7.80
N GLY A 399 2.06 2.90 -6.62
CA GLY A 399 3.11 2.06 -6.03
C GLY A 399 2.54 1.01 -5.08
N ILE A 400 3.41 0.44 -4.25
CA ILE A 400 3.17 -0.76 -3.45
C ILE A 400 3.50 -0.52 -1.97
N SER A 401 2.64 -0.99 -1.08
CA SER A 401 2.81 -0.98 0.37
C SER A 401 2.14 -2.20 1.01
N SER A 402 2.72 -2.72 2.08
CA SER A 402 2.13 -3.86 2.80
C SER A 402 1.35 -3.48 4.05
N ASP A 403 1.79 -2.48 4.79
CA ASP A 403 1.39 -2.20 6.17
C ASP A 403 1.73 -3.39 7.12
N PHE A 404 2.89 -4.04 6.87
CA PHE A 404 3.36 -5.14 7.71
C PHE A 404 3.64 -4.69 9.14
N ASP A 405 3.35 -5.58 10.09
CA ASP A 405 3.40 -5.33 11.53
C ASP A 405 2.44 -4.21 12.03
N GLY A 406 1.76 -3.47 11.13
CA GLY A 406 0.66 -2.52 11.40
C GLY A 406 -0.73 -3.13 11.25
N GLY A 407 -0.81 -4.33 10.68
CA GLY A 407 -2.05 -5.08 10.48
C GLY A 407 -2.31 -5.48 9.03
N GLY A 408 -1.41 -5.14 8.15
CA GLY A 408 -1.44 -5.50 6.74
C GLY A 408 -1.08 -6.95 6.45
N GLY A 409 -0.96 -7.23 5.16
CA GLY A 409 -0.76 -8.56 4.60
C GLY A 409 -2.04 -9.18 4.07
N VAL A 410 -1.96 -9.84 2.92
CA VAL A 410 -3.03 -10.59 2.25
C VAL A 410 -2.56 -12.01 1.98
N GLU A 411 -3.47 -12.91 1.62
CA GLU A 411 -3.09 -14.28 1.26
C GLU A 411 -2.14 -14.29 0.06
N GLY A 412 -1.01 -15.00 0.21
CA GLY A 412 0.09 -15.00 -0.75
C GLY A 412 1.07 -13.83 -0.61
N TRP A 413 0.81 -12.88 0.30
CA TRP A 413 1.77 -11.87 0.75
C TRP A 413 1.48 -11.53 2.22
N ASN A 414 1.65 -12.53 3.08
CA ASN A 414 1.39 -12.44 4.52
C ASN A 414 2.54 -11.81 5.29
N ASP A 415 3.76 -11.89 4.76
CA ASP A 415 4.95 -11.25 5.30
C ASP A 415 6.00 -11.02 4.18
N SER A 416 7.12 -10.40 4.52
CA SER A 416 8.14 -10.03 3.53
C SER A 416 8.82 -11.21 2.85
N SER A 417 8.70 -12.45 3.34
CA SER A 417 9.21 -13.65 2.66
C SER A 417 8.42 -14.04 1.40
N GLU A 418 7.19 -13.52 1.26
CA GLU A 418 6.30 -13.78 0.13
C GLU A 418 6.27 -12.64 -0.91
N THR A 419 7.14 -11.63 -0.81
CA THR A 419 7.17 -10.43 -1.66
C THR A 419 7.23 -10.75 -3.15
N PHE A 420 7.91 -11.82 -3.54
CA PHE A 420 7.96 -12.29 -4.92
C PHE A 420 6.56 -12.51 -5.55
N ASN A 421 5.57 -12.91 -4.79
CA ASN A 421 4.24 -13.22 -5.30
C ASN A 421 3.52 -11.99 -5.89
N VAL A 422 3.81 -10.79 -5.37
CA VAL A 422 3.30 -9.53 -5.94
C VAL A 422 3.88 -9.30 -7.33
N THR A 423 5.20 -9.46 -7.49
CA THR A 423 5.83 -9.37 -8.82
C THR A 423 5.29 -10.41 -9.79
N LEU A 424 5.08 -11.64 -9.32
CA LEU A 424 4.52 -12.72 -10.12
C LEU A 424 3.12 -12.38 -10.64
N GLU A 425 2.26 -11.82 -9.79
CA GLU A 425 0.91 -11.41 -10.18
C GLU A 425 0.96 -10.23 -11.18
N LEU A 426 1.81 -9.24 -10.99
CA LEU A 426 2.01 -8.15 -11.95
C LEU A 426 2.44 -8.69 -13.32
N VAL A 427 3.37 -9.66 -13.35
CA VAL A 427 3.80 -10.32 -14.58
C VAL A 427 2.65 -11.09 -15.24
N ARG A 428 1.79 -11.77 -14.48
CA ARG A 428 0.58 -12.44 -14.99
C ARG A 428 -0.39 -11.47 -15.65
N ARG A 429 -0.48 -10.25 -15.13
CA ARG A 429 -1.31 -9.16 -15.67
C ARG A 429 -0.70 -8.48 -16.91
N GLY A 430 0.54 -8.82 -17.24
CA GLY A 430 1.22 -8.32 -18.43
C GLY A 430 2.02 -7.04 -18.23
N TYR A 431 2.26 -6.62 -16.99
CA TYR A 431 3.18 -5.52 -16.70
C TYR A 431 4.59 -5.88 -17.17
N THR A 432 5.25 -4.93 -17.79
CA THR A 432 6.66 -5.04 -18.22
C THR A 432 7.61 -4.88 -17.03
N GLU A 433 8.88 -5.25 -17.22
CA GLU A 433 9.92 -5.06 -16.20
C GLU A 433 10.06 -3.58 -15.78
N GLU A 434 9.98 -2.66 -16.76
CA GLU A 434 10.05 -1.22 -16.51
C GLU A 434 8.87 -0.75 -15.65
N GLU A 435 7.64 -1.16 -16.00
CA GLU A 435 6.42 -0.81 -15.26
C GLU A 435 6.44 -1.40 -13.84
N ILE A 436 6.92 -2.63 -13.66
CA ILE A 436 7.08 -3.28 -12.36
C ILE A 436 8.12 -2.52 -11.52
N GLY A 437 9.24 -2.10 -12.12
CA GLY A 437 10.25 -1.29 -11.45
C GLY A 437 9.71 0.09 -11.01
N MET A 438 8.82 0.70 -11.82
CA MET A 438 8.12 1.95 -11.44
C MET A 438 7.18 1.74 -10.26
N LEU A 439 6.36 0.68 -10.27
CA LEU A 439 5.41 0.37 -9.18
C LEU A 439 6.13 0.05 -7.86
N TRP A 440 7.21 -0.73 -7.89
CA TRP A 440 7.94 -1.08 -6.68
C TRP A 440 8.67 0.10 -6.05
N SER A 441 9.46 0.84 -6.81
CA SER A 441 10.30 1.90 -6.22
C SER A 441 10.39 3.18 -7.04
N GLY A 442 10.36 3.07 -8.37
CA GLY A 442 10.69 4.19 -9.27
C GLY A 442 9.83 5.42 -9.03
N ASN A 443 8.53 5.24 -8.85
CA ASN A 443 7.58 6.34 -8.67
C ASN A 443 7.77 7.05 -7.31
N LEU A 444 7.99 6.28 -6.23
CA LEU A 444 8.24 6.88 -4.91
C LEU A 444 9.57 7.62 -4.86
N LEU A 445 10.64 7.00 -5.40
CA LEU A 445 11.97 7.62 -5.41
C LEU A 445 11.99 8.91 -6.25
N ARG A 446 11.21 8.97 -7.34
CA ARG A 446 10.99 10.21 -8.10
C ARG A 446 10.37 11.30 -7.21
N VAL A 447 9.32 10.98 -6.47
CA VAL A 447 8.67 11.95 -5.56
C VAL A 447 9.63 12.41 -4.47
N LEU A 448 10.43 11.51 -3.90
CA LEU A 448 11.45 11.86 -2.92
C LEU A 448 12.47 12.86 -3.49
N ASP A 449 12.96 12.61 -4.71
CA ASP A 449 13.92 13.49 -5.40
C ASP A 449 13.30 14.89 -5.65
N GLU A 450 12.05 14.94 -6.11
CA GLU A 450 11.35 16.20 -6.36
C GLU A 450 11.13 17.01 -5.07
N VAL A 451 10.71 16.34 -3.98
CA VAL A 451 10.52 16.99 -2.67
C VAL A 451 11.83 17.54 -2.13
N GLN A 452 12.92 16.80 -2.23
CA GLN A 452 14.25 17.28 -1.79
C GLN A 452 14.76 18.44 -2.66
N ALA A 453 14.51 18.40 -3.97
CA ALA A 453 14.88 19.51 -4.87
C ALA A 453 14.08 20.79 -4.55
N ILE A 454 12.77 20.67 -4.28
CA ILE A 454 11.92 21.80 -3.88
C ILE A 454 12.36 22.35 -2.52
N ALA A 455 12.72 21.50 -1.57
CA ALA A 455 13.25 21.95 -0.29
C ALA A 455 14.52 22.78 -0.45
N ALA A 456 15.44 22.34 -1.31
CA ALA A 456 16.66 23.10 -1.62
C ALA A 456 16.34 24.48 -2.26
N GLN A 457 15.31 24.57 -3.11
CA GLN A 457 14.85 25.85 -3.69
C GLN A 457 14.26 26.76 -2.59
N ILE A 458 13.38 26.23 -1.72
CA ILE A 458 12.77 27.01 -0.64
C ILE A 458 13.84 27.55 0.30
N GLN A 459 14.85 26.75 0.65
CA GLN A 459 15.97 27.17 1.50
C GLN A 459 16.85 28.24 0.83
N ALA A 460 16.93 28.26 -0.49
CA ALA A 460 17.66 29.29 -1.24
C ALA A 460 16.88 30.61 -1.40
N GLU A 461 15.55 30.57 -1.25
CA GLU A 461 14.66 31.74 -1.33
C GLU A 461 14.67 32.56 -0.01
N GLY A 462 14.95 31.92 1.13
CA GLY A 462 14.88 32.47 2.48
C GLY A 462 16.21 32.75 3.12
#